data_6d46688919c04c01d6dc7da7db374f2b
#
_entry.id   6d46688919c04c01d6dc7da7db374f2b
#
_cell.length_a   1.000
_cell.length_b   1.000
_cell.length_c   1.000
_cell.angle_alpha   90.00
_cell.angle_beta   90.00
_cell.angle_gamma   90.00
#
_symmetry.space_group_name_H-M   'P 1'
#
loop_
_entity.id
_entity.type
_entity.pdbx_description
1 polymer ?
#
loop_
_entity_poly.entity_id
_entity_poly.type
_entity_poly.pdbx_seq_one_letter_code
_entity_poly.pdbx_strand_id
1 'polypeptide(L)'
;MKAPVVGSPPVVGHSIQFNYDALALIQRLQESKGDVFQLNILNEDVLLFLTPSATKQIFLDPDDNFSSKHGWEFSIGPTFENGLMLRDFDDHKYHRSLLQNSFRRDALDKYI
;
A
#
# COMPACT_ATOMS: atom_id res chain seq x y z
N MET A 1 13.89 8.79 -14.39
CA MET A 1 13.28 7.77 -15.27
C MET A 1 11.80 7.78 -14.96
N LYS A 2 10.90 7.97 -15.92
CA LYS A 2 9.46 7.90 -15.67
C LYS A 2 9.01 6.44 -15.82
N ALA A 3 8.22 5.94 -14.89
CA ALA A 3 7.58 4.64 -15.02
C ALA A 3 6.67 4.61 -16.27
N PRO A 4 6.63 3.50 -17.02
CA PRO A 4 5.74 3.38 -18.16
C PRO A 4 4.28 3.47 -17.70
N VAL A 5 3.53 4.36 -18.34
CA VAL A 5 2.09 4.51 -18.12
C VAL A 5 1.35 3.50 -18.98
N VAL A 6 0.43 2.77 -18.37
CA VAL A 6 -0.43 1.83 -19.10
C VAL A 6 -1.63 2.59 -19.64
N GLY A 7 -1.86 2.48 -20.95
CA GLY A 7 -3.06 3.06 -21.57
C GLY A 7 -4.34 2.41 -21.00
N SER A 8 -5.29 3.25 -20.60
CA SER A 8 -6.54 2.80 -19.98
C SER A 8 -7.77 3.39 -20.66
N PRO A 9 -8.92 2.74 -20.60
CA PRO A 9 -10.18 3.34 -21.03
C PRO A 9 -10.45 4.66 -20.30
N PRO A 10 -10.99 5.67 -20.99
CA PRO A 10 -11.33 6.93 -20.34
C PRO A 10 -12.39 6.70 -19.25
N VAL A 11 -12.32 7.48 -18.16
CA VAL A 11 -13.26 7.51 -17.03
C VAL A 11 -13.06 6.35 -16.03
N VAL A 12 -13.01 5.11 -16.48
CA VAL A 12 -12.95 3.94 -15.57
C VAL A 12 -11.53 3.39 -15.34
N GLY A 13 -10.59 3.80 -16.18
CA GLY A 13 -9.21 3.31 -16.08
C GLY A 13 -9.13 1.78 -16.14
N HIS A 14 -8.32 1.21 -15.26
CA HIS A 14 -8.18 -0.24 -15.11
C HIS A 14 -9.10 -0.81 -14.03
N SER A 15 -9.99 -0.01 -13.44
CA SER A 15 -10.80 -0.36 -12.25
C SER A 15 -11.61 -1.63 -12.42
N ILE A 16 -12.26 -1.80 -13.59
CA ILE A 16 -13.09 -2.98 -13.86
C ILE A 16 -12.23 -4.24 -13.92
N GLN A 17 -11.12 -4.19 -14.66
CA GLN A 17 -10.22 -5.35 -14.76
C GLN A 17 -9.56 -5.67 -13.42
N PHE A 18 -9.15 -4.65 -12.68
CA PHE A 18 -8.56 -4.80 -11.36
C PHE A 18 -9.53 -5.41 -10.36
N ASN A 19 -10.80 -4.99 -10.37
CA ASN A 19 -11.82 -5.56 -9.50
C ASN A 19 -12.18 -7.01 -9.86
N TYR A 20 -12.08 -7.36 -11.13
CA TYR A 20 -12.45 -8.71 -11.60
C TYR A 20 -11.33 -9.72 -11.35
N ASP A 21 -10.10 -9.39 -11.74
CA ASP A 21 -8.91 -10.22 -11.53
C ASP A 21 -7.64 -9.35 -11.51
N ALA A 22 -7.33 -8.81 -10.34
CA ALA A 22 -6.17 -7.96 -10.14
C ALA A 22 -4.85 -8.70 -10.44
N LEU A 23 -4.77 -9.98 -10.05
CA LEU A 23 -3.54 -10.76 -10.20
C LEU A 23 -3.21 -11.01 -11.66
N ALA A 24 -4.18 -11.46 -12.45
CA ALA A 24 -3.99 -11.69 -13.88
C ALA A 24 -3.66 -10.40 -14.62
N LEU A 25 -4.30 -9.27 -14.25
CA LEU A 25 -3.96 -7.96 -14.81
C LEU A 25 -2.51 -7.59 -14.51
N ILE A 26 -2.08 -7.70 -13.27
CA ILE A 26 -0.73 -7.33 -12.83
C ILE A 26 0.32 -8.22 -13.53
N GLN A 27 0.12 -9.53 -13.57
CA GLN A 27 1.04 -10.47 -14.24
C GLN A 27 1.21 -10.14 -15.72
N ARG A 28 0.13 -9.94 -16.44
CA ARG A 28 0.16 -9.57 -17.88
C ARG A 28 0.89 -8.23 -18.09
N LEU A 29 0.68 -7.27 -17.22
CA LEU A 29 1.33 -5.98 -17.32
C LEU A 29 2.81 -6.05 -16.95
N GLN A 30 3.17 -6.86 -15.96
CA GLN A 30 4.57 -7.12 -15.61
C GLN A 30 5.34 -7.71 -16.81
N GLU A 31 4.77 -8.69 -17.52
CA GLU A 31 5.37 -9.29 -18.71
C GLU A 31 5.60 -8.26 -19.83
N SER A 32 4.69 -7.30 -19.99
CA SER A 32 4.74 -6.33 -21.07
C SER A 32 5.44 -5.01 -20.75
N LYS A 33 5.48 -4.62 -19.48
CA LYS A 33 5.98 -3.30 -19.04
C LYS A 33 7.15 -3.39 -18.05
N GLY A 34 7.41 -4.58 -17.50
CA GLY A 34 8.43 -4.79 -16.48
C GLY A 34 7.88 -4.62 -15.06
N ASP A 35 8.80 -4.55 -14.09
CA ASP A 35 8.47 -4.62 -12.67
C ASP A 35 7.96 -3.31 -12.05
N VAL A 36 7.97 -2.22 -12.81
CA VAL A 36 7.50 -0.90 -12.34
C VAL A 36 6.64 -0.27 -13.43
N PHE A 37 5.39 -0.04 -13.12
CA PHE A 37 4.46 0.62 -14.04
C PHE A 37 3.34 1.36 -13.29
N GLN A 38 2.68 2.28 -14.00
CA GLN A 38 1.58 3.09 -13.48
C GLN A 38 0.25 2.63 -14.07
N LEU A 39 -0.72 2.39 -13.20
CA LEU A 39 -2.12 2.14 -13.53
C LEU A 39 -2.99 3.32 -13.14
N ASN A 40 -4.14 3.45 -13.80
CA ASN A 40 -5.20 4.32 -13.32
C ASN A 40 -6.34 3.46 -12.77
N ILE A 41 -6.65 3.61 -11.48
CA ILE A 41 -7.71 2.89 -10.78
C ILE A 41 -8.59 3.92 -10.07
N LEU A 42 -9.89 3.92 -10.35
CA LEU A 42 -10.86 4.88 -9.79
C LEU A 42 -10.43 6.35 -9.96
N ASN A 43 -9.86 6.66 -11.11
CA ASN A 43 -9.30 7.97 -11.46
C ASN A 43 -8.06 8.40 -10.64
N GLU A 44 -7.50 7.47 -9.86
CA GLU A 44 -6.25 7.66 -9.13
C GLU A 44 -5.10 6.98 -9.86
N ASP A 45 -3.96 7.64 -9.89
CA ASP A 45 -2.74 7.11 -10.46
C ASP A 45 -2.01 6.24 -9.44
N VAL A 46 -2.00 4.93 -9.69
CA VAL A 46 -1.39 3.93 -8.80
C VAL A 46 -0.09 3.44 -9.43
N LEU A 47 1.01 3.64 -8.73
CA LEU A 47 2.33 3.15 -9.12
C LEU A 47 2.60 1.80 -8.46
N LEU A 48 2.85 0.79 -9.28
CA LEU A 48 3.15 -0.58 -8.83
C LEU A 48 4.64 -0.86 -8.88
N PHE A 49 5.14 -1.46 -7.81
CA PHE A 49 6.51 -1.94 -7.67
C PHE A 49 6.49 -3.43 -7.33
N LEU A 50 7.00 -4.27 -8.23
CA LEU A 50 6.90 -5.74 -8.12
C LEU A 50 8.22 -6.41 -7.74
N THR A 51 9.25 -5.64 -7.40
CA THR A 51 10.54 -6.19 -6.95
C THR A 51 10.63 -6.26 -5.43
N PRO A 52 11.28 -7.32 -4.88
CA PRO A 52 11.50 -7.41 -3.44
C PRO A 52 12.31 -6.24 -2.86
N SER A 53 13.25 -5.70 -3.64
CA SER A 53 14.07 -4.56 -3.23
C SER A 53 13.26 -3.28 -3.08
N ALA A 54 12.38 -2.98 -4.04
CA ALA A 54 11.48 -1.82 -3.98
C ALA A 54 10.46 -1.97 -2.85
N THR A 55 9.88 -3.16 -2.69
CA THR A 55 8.97 -3.48 -1.59
C THR A 55 9.64 -3.23 -0.23
N LYS A 56 10.86 -3.73 -0.06
CA LYS A 56 11.64 -3.50 1.17
C LYS A 56 11.89 -2.01 1.42
N GLN A 57 12.23 -1.25 0.39
CA GLN A 57 12.49 0.18 0.53
C GLN A 57 11.23 0.95 0.93
N ILE A 58 10.09 0.63 0.33
CA ILE A 58 8.80 1.25 0.65
C ILE A 58 8.37 0.93 2.10
N PHE A 59 8.48 -0.35 2.52
CA PHE A 59 8.06 -0.75 3.86
C PHE A 59 9.00 -0.28 4.98
N LEU A 60 10.29 -0.12 4.72
CA LEU A 60 11.23 0.40 5.71
C LEU A 60 11.22 1.92 5.78
N ASP A 61 10.94 2.57 4.67
CA ASP A 61 10.83 4.02 4.49
C ASP A 61 11.76 4.83 5.42
N PRO A 62 13.09 4.70 5.30
CA PRO A 62 14.03 5.31 6.22
C PRO A 62 13.99 6.84 6.21
N ASP A 63 13.47 7.42 5.15
CA ASP A 63 13.43 8.87 4.91
C ASP A 63 12.02 9.46 5.10
N ASP A 64 11.06 8.67 5.60
CA ASP A 64 9.66 9.06 5.84
C ASP A 64 8.99 9.69 4.57
N ASN A 65 9.17 9.03 3.41
CA ASN A 65 8.65 9.51 2.12
C ASN A 65 7.24 9.01 1.79
N PHE A 66 6.78 7.96 2.47
CA PHE A 66 5.52 7.28 2.14
C PHE A 66 4.49 7.42 3.25
N SER A 67 3.31 7.89 2.91
CA SER A 67 2.18 8.02 3.83
C SER A 67 1.25 6.80 3.74
N SER A 68 1.16 6.04 4.81
CA SER A 68 0.15 4.98 4.95
C SER A 68 -1.24 5.56 5.15
N LYS A 69 -1.34 6.63 5.91
CA LYS A 69 -2.59 7.35 6.16
C LYS A 69 -3.27 7.73 4.85
N HIS A 70 -2.55 8.38 3.95
CA HIS A 70 -3.11 8.84 2.67
C HIS A 70 -3.67 7.67 1.83
N GLY A 71 -3.02 6.52 1.85
CA GLY A 71 -3.50 5.33 1.13
C GLY A 71 -4.73 4.66 1.75
N TRP A 72 -4.86 4.70 3.08
CA TRP A 72 -5.92 4.00 3.79
C TRP A 72 -7.11 4.87 4.22
N GLU A 73 -6.95 6.19 4.25
CA GLU A 73 -7.96 7.12 4.76
C GLU A 73 -9.31 6.97 4.06
N PHE A 74 -9.30 6.78 2.74
CA PHE A 74 -10.52 6.60 1.96
C PHE A 74 -11.27 5.32 2.32
N SER A 75 -10.57 4.21 2.54
CA SER A 75 -11.19 2.88 2.72
C SER A 75 -11.57 2.57 4.17
N ILE A 76 -10.69 2.86 5.11
CA ILE A 76 -10.89 2.52 6.52
C ILE A 76 -11.08 3.73 7.44
N GLY A 77 -10.80 4.94 6.96
CA GLY A 77 -10.95 6.18 7.72
C GLY A 77 -12.31 6.34 8.39
N PRO A 78 -13.42 6.15 7.67
CA PRO A 78 -14.76 6.28 8.25
C PRO A 78 -15.05 5.32 9.42
N THR A 79 -14.35 4.19 9.49
CA THR A 79 -14.57 3.16 10.52
C THR A 79 -13.53 3.22 11.64
N PHE A 80 -12.30 3.62 11.33
CA PHE A 80 -11.16 3.58 12.25
C PHE A 80 -10.38 4.91 12.25
N GLU A 81 -11.06 6.03 12.54
CA GLU A 81 -10.53 7.39 12.43
C GLU A 81 -9.13 7.62 13.03
N ASN A 82 -8.77 6.90 14.10
CA ASN A 82 -7.49 7.03 14.79
C ASN A 82 -6.69 5.73 14.83
N GLY A 83 -7.01 4.78 13.93
CA GLY A 83 -6.32 3.50 13.85
C GLY A 83 -4.84 3.66 13.50
N LEU A 84 -4.02 2.67 13.86
CA LEU A 84 -2.57 2.70 13.61
C LEU A 84 -2.24 2.86 12.11
N MET A 85 -3.04 2.29 11.22
CA MET A 85 -2.86 2.39 9.76
C MET A 85 -3.15 3.79 9.20
N LEU A 86 -3.82 4.65 9.98
CA LEU A 86 -4.13 6.03 9.62
C LEU A 86 -3.18 7.04 10.28
N ARG A 87 -2.03 6.59 10.70
CA ARG A 87 -0.98 7.40 11.31
C ARG A 87 0.29 7.27 10.49
N ASP A 88 1.03 8.36 10.39
CA ASP A 88 2.28 8.40 9.64
C ASP A 88 3.45 8.79 10.55
N PHE A 89 4.65 8.52 10.09
CA PHE A 89 5.93 9.01 10.60
C PHE A 89 6.08 8.81 12.12
N ASP A 90 6.43 9.82 12.86
CA ASP A 90 6.68 9.74 14.30
C ASP A 90 5.43 9.40 15.12
N ASP A 91 4.25 9.83 14.69
CA ASP A 91 2.98 9.48 15.33
C ASP A 91 2.69 7.98 15.18
N HIS A 92 2.93 7.41 14.00
CA HIS A 92 2.85 5.96 13.77
C HIS A 92 3.88 5.20 14.61
N LYS A 93 5.14 5.63 14.62
CA LYS A 93 6.23 5.01 15.39
C LYS A 93 5.91 4.99 16.89
N TYR A 94 5.41 6.10 17.41
CA TYR A 94 5.01 6.21 18.81
C TYR A 94 3.90 5.23 19.18
N HIS A 95 2.77 5.25 18.47
CA HIS A 95 1.64 4.37 18.76
C HIS A 95 1.97 2.89 18.53
N ARG A 96 2.76 2.57 17.50
CA ARG A 96 3.25 1.22 17.26
C ARG A 96 4.10 0.73 18.44
N SER A 97 4.97 1.55 18.99
CA SER A 97 5.81 1.18 20.14
C SER A 97 4.99 0.84 21.39
N LEU A 98 3.90 1.56 21.63
CA LEU A 98 2.97 1.26 22.72
C LEU A 98 2.30 -0.11 22.55
N LEU A 99 1.80 -0.39 21.33
CA LEU A 99 1.15 -1.65 21.02
C LEU A 99 2.13 -2.83 21.04
N GLN A 100 3.36 -2.62 20.62
CA GLN A 100 4.37 -3.68 20.50
C GLN A 100 4.63 -4.40 21.85
N ASN A 101 4.52 -3.70 22.96
CA ASN A 101 4.68 -4.28 24.28
C ASN A 101 3.58 -5.30 24.62
N SER A 102 2.36 -5.08 24.12
CA SER A 102 1.22 -5.99 24.32
C SER A 102 1.31 -7.26 23.46
N PHE A 103 2.09 -7.23 22.41
CA PHE A 103 2.30 -8.38 21.50
C PHE A 103 3.61 -9.13 21.77
N ARG A 104 4.32 -8.82 22.83
CA ARG A 104 5.49 -9.59 23.23
C ARG A 104 5.07 -10.96 23.71
N ARG A 105 5.93 -11.95 23.50
CA ARG A 105 5.67 -13.36 23.82
C ARG A 105 5.27 -13.56 25.27
N ASP A 106 5.99 -12.91 26.18
CA ASP A 106 5.72 -12.92 27.63
C ASP A 106 4.38 -12.29 28.03
N ALA A 107 3.86 -11.37 27.22
CA ALA A 107 2.52 -10.82 27.40
C ALA A 107 1.44 -11.74 26.83
N LEU A 108 1.68 -12.33 25.66
CA LEU A 108 0.74 -13.26 25.00
C LEU A 108 0.56 -14.54 25.82
N ASP A 109 1.64 -15.07 26.43
CA ASP A 109 1.57 -16.27 27.28
C ASP A 109 0.68 -16.08 28.53
N LYS A 110 0.35 -14.84 28.91
CA LYS A 110 -0.58 -14.53 30.00
C LYS A 110 -2.06 -14.50 29.61
N TYR A 111 -2.33 -14.49 28.31
CA TYR A 111 -3.70 -14.44 27.77
C TYR A 111 -4.24 -15.82 27.35
N ILE A 112 -3.39 -16.83 27.37
CA ILE A 112 -3.71 -18.23 27.10
C ILE A 112 -3.76 -19.00 28.42
#